data_d0402378eab5e4e345f7dd2d0c387e83
#
_entry.id   d0402378eab5e4e345f7dd2d0c387e83
#
_cell.length_a   1.000
_cell.length_b   1.000
_cell.length_c   1.000
_cell.angle_alpha   90.00
_cell.angle_beta   90.00
_cell.angle_gamma   90.00
#
_symmetry.space_group_name_H-M   'P 1'
#
loop_
_entity.id
_entity.type
_entity.pdbx_description
1 polymer ?
#
loop_
_entity_poly.entity_id
_entity_poly.type
_entity_poly.pdbx_seq_one_letter_code
_entity_poly.pdbx_strand_id
1 'polypeptide(L)'
;MPLGSGLELYEWVAEHFPEIKCIFLTSHEDFSYAQKALQLGGFDYLIQPAPYSAIEVSIQKAVLQIQKERKEKFYSEYGNYFSKREMDLLDVLLNEFLQKQPAEPQNILSFLDTISIKLDPDCSCVLTLIDILEQDTPHPVRDLSLLRSILQNVVFELFEPFTKKLLFCHVHEQVFALILYETDNFTKDQVQIYLHTFVEAASQYLHFKIACYCAHSANFLLLPDKIQQLLEQRSENAANYSGIFYQKSSISQVPYTPPDFVHWNVMLSSGYYDAVRAEMHDYLLRQKESGHVNQKMLSLFLQDFLQIFYQILNHHHIGAHGVFEKEYDIHALNNSCHSIEEMHKLLDFSVDYLKSVC
;
A
#
# COMPACT_ATOMS: atom_id res chain seq x y z
N MET A 1 -32.99 44.90 -23.84
CA MET A 1 -33.52 43.66 -24.42
C MET A 1 -34.87 43.37 -23.79
N PRO A 2 -35.87 42.88 -24.50
CA PRO A 2 -37.25 42.79 -23.98
C PRO A 2 -37.46 41.72 -22.88
N LEU A 3 -36.50 40.81 -22.65
CA LEU A 3 -36.62 39.65 -21.76
C LEU A 3 -35.51 39.50 -20.74
N GLY A 4 -34.75 40.57 -20.43
CA GLY A 4 -33.66 40.56 -19.48
C GLY A 4 -32.45 41.40 -19.93
N SER A 5 -31.48 41.62 -19.03
CA SER A 5 -30.25 42.35 -19.35
C SER A 5 -29.16 41.41 -19.87
N GLY A 6 -28.20 41.93 -20.64
CA GLY A 6 -27.05 41.17 -21.09
C GLY A 6 -26.17 40.68 -19.91
N LEU A 7 -26.22 41.37 -18.75
CA LEU A 7 -25.51 40.96 -17.52
C LEU A 7 -26.19 39.72 -16.89
N GLU A 8 -27.52 39.66 -16.85
CA GLU A 8 -28.26 38.49 -16.34
C GLU A 8 -28.00 37.24 -17.20
N LEU A 9 -27.96 37.43 -18.53
CA LEU A 9 -27.58 36.34 -19.45
C LEU A 9 -26.16 35.85 -19.19
N TYR A 10 -25.23 36.77 -18.99
CA TYR A 10 -23.84 36.40 -18.73
C TYR A 10 -23.65 35.74 -17.37
N GLU A 11 -24.36 36.15 -16.33
CA GLU A 11 -24.34 35.52 -15.03
C GLU A 11 -24.72 34.01 -15.16
N TRP A 12 -25.77 33.72 -15.90
CA TRP A 12 -26.13 32.34 -16.22
C TRP A 12 -25.07 31.60 -17.06
N VAL A 13 -24.48 32.26 -18.08
CA VAL A 13 -23.41 31.68 -18.92
C VAL A 13 -22.16 31.40 -18.10
N ALA A 14 -21.77 32.32 -17.23
CA ALA A 14 -20.58 32.16 -16.37
C ALA A 14 -20.72 30.97 -15.39
N GLU A 15 -21.93 30.74 -14.88
CA GLU A 15 -22.22 29.61 -13.99
C GLU A 15 -22.20 28.25 -14.73
N HIS A 16 -22.76 28.20 -15.95
CA HIS A 16 -22.94 26.94 -16.70
C HIS A 16 -21.79 26.65 -17.69
N PHE A 17 -21.08 27.67 -18.14
CA PHE A 17 -20.03 27.59 -19.16
C PHE A 17 -18.81 28.46 -18.79
N PRO A 18 -18.06 28.12 -17.73
CA PRO A 18 -16.99 28.99 -17.21
C PRO A 18 -15.81 29.21 -18.19
N GLU A 19 -15.72 28.37 -19.24
CA GLU A 19 -14.64 28.49 -20.24
C GLU A 19 -14.93 29.55 -21.33
N ILE A 20 -16.15 30.10 -21.38
CA ILE A 20 -16.55 31.12 -22.36
C ILE A 20 -16.01 32.49 -21.93
N LYS A 21 -15.32 33.18 -22.84
CA LYS A 21 -14.92 34.59 -22.65
C LYS A 21 -15.97 35.49 -23.26
N CYS A 22 -16.55 36.37 -22.46
CA CYS A 22 -17.57 37.31 -22.89
C CYS A 22 -17.01 38.71 -23.05
N ILE A 23 -17.25 39.34 -24.22
CA ILE A 23 -16.94 40.74 -24.49
C ILE A 23 -18.26 41.50 -24.59
N PHE A 24 -18.42 42.50 -23.74
CA PHE A 24 -19.63 43.32 -23.75
C PHE A 24 -19.48 44.48 -24.75
N LEU A 25 -20.47 44.68 -25.61
CA LEU A 25 -20.56 45.78 -26.54
C LEU A 25 -21.83 46.59 -26.25
N THR A 26 -21.70 47.81 -25.76
CA THR A 26 -22.83 48.59 -25.26
C THR A 26 -22.75 50.06 -25.68
N SER A 27 -23.92 50.70 -25.87
CA SER A 27 -24.03 52.15 -26.08
C SER A 27 -24.18 52.95 -24.79
N HIS A 28 -24.25 52.28 -23.64
CA HIS A 28 -24.34 52.95 -22.34
C HIS A 28 -22.96 53.23 -21.74
N GLU A 29 -22.67 54.51 -21.47
CA GLU A 29 -21.44 54.96 -20.80
C GLU A 29 -21.50 54.81 -19.27
N ASP A 30 -22.46 54.04 -18.74
CA ASP A 30 -22.61 53.92 -17.31
C ASP A 30 -21.51 53.03 -16.73
N PHE A 31 -20.64 53.66 -15.95
CA PHE A 31 -19.50 52.97 -15.29
C PHE A 31 -19.94 51.82 -14.42
N SER A 32 -21.15 51.90 -13.83
CA SER A 32 -21.68 50.81 -12.96
C SER A 32 -21.91 49.53 -13.75
N TYR A 33 -22.32 49.56 -15.00
CA TYR A 33 -22.50 48.41 -15.86
C TYR A 33 -21.15 47.78 -16.28
N ALA A 34 -20.15 48.60 -16.60
CA ALA A 34 -18.81 48.15 -16.90
C ALA A 34 -18.18 47.44 -15.70
N GLN A 35 -18.30 48.06 -14.52
CA GLN A 35 -17.79 47.46 -13.28
C GLN A 35 -18.46 46.12 -12.96
N LYS A 36 -19.79 46.03 -13.10
CA LYS A 36 -20.52 44.81 -12.85
C LYS A 36 -20.20 43.70 -13.87
N ALA A 37 -20.02 44.03 -15.15
CA ALA A 37 -19.60 43.10 -16.18
C ALA A 37 -18.22 42.48 -15.87
N LEU A 38 -17.26 43.29 -15.43
CA LEU A 38 -15.92 42.81 -15.06
C LEU A 38 -15.93 42.04 -13.74
N GLN A 39 -16.75 42.43 -12.74
CA GLN A 39 -16.91 41.68 -11.49
C GLN A 39 -17.51 40.30 -11.68
N LEU A 40 -18.39 40.12 -12.69
CA LEU A 40 -18.96 38.83 -13.09
C LEU A 40 -17.96 37.97 -13.89
N GLY A 41 -16.75 38.47 -14.18
CA GLY A 41 -15.73 37.75 -14.93
C GLY A 41 -15.76 37.98 -16.45
N GLY A 42 -16.47 39.00 -16.91
CA GLY A 42 -16.42 39.45 -18.32
C GLY A 42 -15.00 39.73 -18.78
N PHE A 43 -14.65 39.28 -19.97
CA PHE A 43 -13.29 39.40 -20.49
C PHE A 43 -12.91 40.83 -20.87
N ASP A 44 -13.85 41.54 -21.53
CA ASP A 44 -13.65 42.92 -21.95
C ASP A 44 -14.99 43.65 -22.07
N TYR A 45 -14.94 45.03 -22.08
CA TYR A 45 -16.11 45.91 -22.17
C TYR A 45 -15.80 47.02 -23.16
N LEU A 46 -16.57 47.12 -24.25
CA LEU A 46 -16.39 48.12 -25.27
C LEU A 46 -17.62 49.02 -25.43
N ILE A 47 -17.41 50.35 -25.47
CA ILE A 47 -18.47 51.33 -25.59
C ILE A 47 -18.70 51.63 -27.10
N GLN A 48 -19.96 51.62 -27.52
CA GLN A 48 -20.37 51.96 -28.89
C GLN A 48 -20.53 53.49 -29.03
N PRO A 49 -20.09 54.05 -30.19
CA PRO A 49 -19.50 53.37 -31.34
C PRO A 49 -18.05 52.99 -31.09
N ALA A 50 -17.76 51.63 -31.14
CA ALA A 50 -16.40 51.16 -30.99
C ALA A 50 -15.73 51.03 -32.37
N PRO A 51 -14.46 51.47 -32.52
CA PRO A 51 -13.69 51.26 -33.75
C PRO A 51 -13.51 49.75 -34.00
N TYR A 52 -13.56 49.34 -35.28
CA TYR A 52 -13.34 47.92 -35.65
C TYR A 52 -12.01 47.37 -35.12
N SER A 53 -10.95 48.21 -35.11
CA SER A 53 -9.64 47.83 -34.55
C SER A 53 -9.71 47.53 -33.04
N ALA A 54 -10.54 48.20 -32.27
CA ALA A 54 -10.69 47.91 -30.82
C ALA A 54 -11.40 46.57 -30.60
N ILE A 55 -12.44 46.29 -31.40
CA ILE A 55 -13.16 45.00 -31.37
C ILE A 55 -12.21 43.85 -31.76
N GLU A 56 -11.44 44.04 -32.83
CA GLU A 56 -10.46 43.04 -33.30
C GLU A 56 -9.41 42.73 -32.23
N VAL A 57 -8.83 43.74 -31.60
CA VAL A 57 -7.83 43.60 -30.54
C VAL A 57 -8.41 42.86 -29.33
N SER A 58 -9.64 43.17 -28.94
CA SER A 58 -10.31 42.50 -27.85
C SER A 58 -10.58 41.01 -28.13
N ILE A 59 -11.05 40.70 -29.36
CA ILE A 59 -11.25 39.31 -29.79
C ILE A 59 -9.90 38.56 -29.86
N GLN A 60 -8.85 39.15 -30.41
CA GLN A 60 -7.52 38.52 -30.46
C GLN A 60 -6.99 38.21 -29.08
N LYS A 61 -7.14 39.12 -28.10
CA LYS A 61 -6.75 38.91 -26.72
C LYS A 61 -7.56 37.75 -26.07
N ALA A 62 -8.86 37.70 -26.31
CA ALA A 62 -9.71 36.63 -25.82
C ALA A 62 -9.31 35.26 -26.36
N VAL A 63 -9.04 35.19 -27.67
CA VAL A 63 -8.59 33.96 -28.36
C VAL A 63 -7.23 33.49 -27.78
N LEU A 64 -6.27 34.41 -27.63
CA LEU A 64 -4.96 34.10 -27.04
C LEU A 64 -5.09 33.60 -25.60
N GLN A 65 -5.97 34.20 -24.81
CA GLN A 65 -6.21 33.77 -23.44
C GLN A 65 -6.84 32.35 -23.38
N ILE A 66 -7.85 32.07 -24.23
CA ILE A 66 -8.45 30.74 -24.33
C ILE A 66 -7.41 29.69 -24.75
N GLN A 67 -6.55 30.03 -25.73
CA GLN A 67 -5.48 29.10 -26.16
C GLN A 67 -4.48 28.85 -25.06
N LYS A 68 -4.10 29.87 -24.28
CA LYS A 68 -3.20 29.74 -23.13
C LYS A 68 -3.80 28.85 -22.05
N GLU A 69 -5.05 29.11 -21.64
CA GLU A 69 -5.76 28.33 -20.61
C GLU A 69 -5.95 26.85 -21.02
N ARG A 70 -6.31 26.61 -22.29
CA ARG A 70 -6.39 25.24 -22.84
C ARG A 70 -5.06 24.52 -22.83
N LYS A 71 -3.98 25.24 -23.16
CA LYS A 71 -2.63 24.69 -23.14
C LYS A 71 -2.16 24.37 -21.73
N GLU A 72 -2.42 25.24 -20.77
CA GLU A 72 -2.11 25.04 -19.35
C GLU A 72 -2.91 23.85 -18.77
N LYS A 73 -4.21 23.76 -19.07
CA LYS A 73 -5.06 22.63 -18.67
C LYS A 73 -4.54 21.31 -19.27
N PHE A 74 -4.23 21.31 -20.57
CA PHE A 74 -3.64 20.15 -21.25
C PHE A 74 -2.32 19.71 -20.61
N TYR A 75 -1.40 20.64 -20.33
CA TYR A 75 -0.14 20.29 -19.67
C TYR A 75 -0.32 19.81 -18.23
N SER A 76 -1.29 20.35 -17.50
CA SER A 76 -1.63 19.86 -16.14
C SER A 76 -2.21 18.44 -16.17
N GLU A 77 -3.14 18.17 -17.08
CA GLU A 77 -3.73 16.84 -17.26
C GLU A 77 -2.70 15.82 -17.77
N TYR A 78 -1.86 16.22 -18.73
CA TYR A 78 -0.77 15.39 -19.27
C TYR A 78 0.33 15.17 -18.22
N GLY A 79 0.70 16.18 -17.46
CA GLY A 79 1.68 16.09 -16.38
C GLY A 79 1.22 15.09 -15.31
N ASN A 80 -0.02 15.14 -14.88
CA ASN A 80 -0.61 14.19 -13.92
C ASN A 80 -0.65 12.75 -14.49
N TYR A 81 -0.94 12.60 -15.80
CA TYR A 81 -0.96 11.29 -16.45
C TYR A 81 0.45 10.68 -16.58
N PHE A 82 1.46 11.48 -16.94
CA PHE A 82 2.86 11.04 -17.01
C PHE A 82 3.41 10.77 -15.60
N SER A 83 3.18 11.65 -14.67
CA SER A 83 3.64 11.48 -13.28
C SER A 83 3.10 10.18 -12.65
N LYS A 84 1.86 9.82 -12.92
CA LYS A 84 1.29 8.55 -12.45
C LYS A 84 1.98 7.34 -13.11
N ARG A 85 2.23 7.39 -14.43
CA ARG A 85 2.93 6.30 -15.15
C ARG A 85 4.40 6.17 -14.74
N GLU A 86 5.08 7.29 -14.50
CA GLU A 86 6.45 7.28 -13.98
C GLU A 86 6.53 6.59 -12.62
N MET A 87 5.56 6.86 -11.73
CA MET A 87 5.49 6.22 -10.42
C MET A 87 5.16 4.72 -10.52
N ASP A 88 4.29 4.31 -11.43
CA ASP A 88 3.98 2.89 -11.65
C ASP A 88 5.20 2.15 -12.24
N LEU A 89 5.94 2.78 -13.15
CA LEU A 89 7.17 2.20 -13.70
C LEU A 89 8.28 2.15 -12.65
N LEU A 90 8.43 3.19 -11.82
CA LEU A 90 9.37 3.20 -10.70
C LEU A 90 9.09 2.03 -9.74
N ASP A 91 7.83 1.80 -9.41
CA ASP A 91 7.41 0.70 -8.55
C ASP A 91 7.86 -0.66 -9.12
N VAL A 92 7.60 -0.90 -10.40
CA VAL A 92 8.00 -2.14 -11.08
C VAL A 92 9.52 -2.30 -11.09
N LEU A 93 10.26 -1.27 -11.49
CA LEU A 93 11.73 -1.34 -11.58
C LEU A 93 12.40 -1.49 -10.21
N LEU A 94 11.88 -0.81 -9.18
CA LEU A 94 12.37 -0.98 -7.81
C LEU A 94 12.09 -2.40 -7.30
N ASN A 95 10.90 -2.94 -7.55
CA ASN A 95 10.57 -4.30 -7.14
C ASN A 95 11.45 -5.33 -7.85
N GLU A 96 11.63 -5.22 -9.17
CA GLU A 96 12.55 -6.08 -9.94
C GLU A 96 13.98 -6.02 -9.41
N PHE A 97 14.48 -4.83 -9.12
CA PHE A 97 15.80 -4.63 -8.52
C PHE A 97 15.91 -5.30 -7.16
N LEU A 98 14.97 -5.08 -6.26
CA LEU A 98 14.97 -5.65 -4.91
C LEU A 98 14.84 -7.18 -4.93
N GLN A 99 14.07 -7.75 -5.86
CA GLN A 99 13.86 -9.20 -5.99
C GLN A 99 14.99 -9.93 -6.71
N LYS A 100 16.08 -9.24 -7.11
CA LYS A 100 17.16 -9.81 -7.94
C LYS A 100 16.64 -10.47 -9.23
N GLN A 101 15.52 -10.01 -9.76
CA GLN A 101 15.08 -10.40 -11.08
C GLN A 101 16.04 -9.80 -12.13
N PRO A 102 16.10 -10.26 -13.38
CA PRO A 102 17.19 -9.98 -14.31
C PRO A 102 17.38 -8.50 -14.71
N ALA A 103 16.80 -7.58 -13.97
CA ALA A 103 17.06 -6.15 -14.12
C ALA A 103 18.49 -5.84 -13.69
N GLU A 104 19.31 -5.44 -14.66
CA GLU A 104 20.64 -4.89 -14.34
C GLU A 104 20.44 -3.66 -13.44
N PRO A 105 21.23 -3.48 -12.37
CA PRO A 105 21.13 -2.31 -11.48
C PRO A 105 21.20 -0.96 -12.22
N GLN A 106 21.82 -0.95 -13.40
CA GLN A 106 21.91 0.22 -14.29
C GLN A 106 20.52 0.67 -14.79
N ASN A 107 19.55 -0.23 -14.94
CA ASN A 107 18.22 0.12 -15.42
C ASN A 107 17.48 1.02 -14.43
N ILE A 108 17.50 0.67 -13.14
CA ILE A 108 16.86 1.49 -12.12
C ILE A 108 17.59 2.83 -11.95
N LEU A 109 18.92 2.85 -11.94
CA LEU A 109 19.70 4.08 -11.79
C LEU A 109 19.48 5.03 -12.95
N SER A 110 19.48 4.54 -14.20
CA SER A 110 19.21 5.35 -15.40
C SER A 110 17.77 5.88 -15.41
N PHE A 111 16.81 5.10 -14.92
CA PHE A 111 15.43 5.55 -14.79
C PHE A 111 15.27 6.64 -13.73
N LEU A 112 15.88 6.46 -12.56
CA LEU A 112 15.88 7.48 -11.50
C LEU A 112 16.46 8.82 -12.00
N ASP A 113 17.55 8.79 -12.76
CA ASP A 113 18.12 10.00 -13.36
C ASP A 113 17.16 10.64 -14.37
N THR A 114 16.45 9.84 -15.17
CA THR A 114 15.43 10.31 -16.13
C THR A 114 14.31 11.08 -15.47
N ILE A 115 13.86 10.63 -14.28
CA ILE A 115 12.82 11.31 -13.47
C ILE A 115 13.41 12.33 -12.50
N SER A 116 14.65 12.75 -12.73
CA SER A 116 15.36 13.78 -11.95
C SER A 116 15.66 13.41 -10.49
N ILE A 117 15.63 12.12 -10.14
CA ILE A 117 16.09 11.60 -8.86
C ILE A 117 17.57 11.24 -9.00
N LYS A 118 18.44 12.13 -8.56
CA LYS A 118 19.89 11.87 -8.50
C LYS A 118 20.21 11.03 -7.25
N LEU A 119 20.61 9.78 -7.48
CA LEU A 119 20.97 8.84 -6.43
C LEU A 119 22.40 8.33 -6.68
N ASP A 120 23.27 8.51 -5.69
CA ASP A 120 24.61 7.91 -5.71
C ASP A 120 24.47 6.42 -5.35
N PRO A 121 24.88 5.49 -6.22
CA PRO A 121 24.82 4.06 -5.92
C PRO A 121 25.57 3.65 -4.64
N ASP A 122 26.62 4.39 -4.27
CA ASP A 122 27.43 4.14 -3.09
C ASP A 122 26.90 4.83 -1.82
N CYS A 123 25.73 5.49 -1.90
CA CYS A 123 25.15 6.15 -0.74
C CYS A 123 24.63 5.15 0.30
N SER A 124 24.70 5.56 1.56
CA SER A 124 24.07 4.82 2.66
C SER A 124 22.55 4.86 2.58
N CYS A 125 21.90 3.75 2.93
CA CYS A 125 20.45 3.61 2.86
C CYS A 125 19.88 2.97 4.13
N VAL A 126 18.61 3.28 4.40
CA VAL A 126 17.77 2.52 5.33
C VAL A 126 16.63 1.89 4.53
N LEU A 127 16.58 0.57 4.52
CA LEU A 127 15.47 -0.20 3.94
C LEU A 127 14.50 -0.59 5.05
N THR A 128 13.23 -0.28 4.87
CA THR A 128 12.16 -0.72 5.77
C THR A 128 11.12 -1.48 4.97
N LEU A 129 10.88 -2.75 5.31
CA LEU A 129 9.70 -3.48 4.85
C LEU A 129 8.53 -3.12 5.74
N ILE A 130 7.41 -2.75 5.13
CA ILE A 130 6.14 -2.44 5.77
C ILE A 130 5.18 -3.57 5.44
N ASP A 131 4.80 -4.35 6.44
CA ASP A 131 3.90 -5.49 6.33
C ASP A 131 2.57 -5.15 6.98
N ILE A 132 1.47 -5.19 6.22
CA ILE A 132 0.12 -5.00 6.76
C ILE A 132 -0.37 -6.35 7.26
N LEU A 133 -0.36 -6.53 8.55
CA LEU A 133 -0.75 -7.78 9.21
C LEU A 133 -2.27 -7.96 9.23
N GLU A 134 -3.01 -6.87 9.42
CA GLU A 134 -4.46 -6.88 9.58
C GLU A 134 -5.05 -5.52 9.23
N GLN A 135 -6.25 -5.51 8.65
CA GLN A 135 -7.06 -4.32 8.41
C GLN A 135 -8.34 -4.43 9.26
N ASP A 136 -8.37 -3.73 10.39
CA ASP A 136 -9.53 -3.70 11.31
C ASP A 136 -10.59 -2.70 10.79
N THR A 137 -11.16 -3.05 9.63
CA THR A 137 -12.19 -2.25 8.96
C THR A 137 -13.31 -3.14 8.44
N PRO A 138 -14.58 -2.68 8.44
CA PRO A 138 -15.71 -3.43 7.88
C PRO A 138 -15.55 -3.77 6.40
N HIS A 139 -14.77 -2.96 5.67
CA HIS A 139 -14.49 -3.11 4.24
C HIS A 139 -12.98 -3.00 3.99
N PRO A 140 -12.21 -4.10 4.15
CA PRO A 140 -10.77 -4.06 3.93
C PRO A 140 -10.43 -3.71 2.48
N VAL A 141 -9.43 -2.88 2.29
CA VAL A 141 -8.93 -2.46 0.98
C VAL A 141 -8.23 -3.64 0.32
N ARG A 142 -8.81 -4.20 -0.74
CA ARG A 142 -8.26 -5.32 -1.51
C ARG A 142 -7.49 -4.87 -2.76
N ASP A 143 -7.76 -3.68 -3.24
CA ASP A 143 -7.04 -3.09 -4.38
C ASP A 143 -5.64 -2.66 -3.93
N LEU A 144 -4.62 -3.38 -4.40
CA LEU A 144 -3.22 -3.13 -4.05
C LEU A 144 -2.71 -1.77 -4.53
N SER A 145 -3.23 -1.25 -5.66
CA SER A 145 -2.83 0.06 -6.17
C SER A 145 -3.38 1.18 -5.29
N LEU A 146 -4.60 1.03 -4.79
CA LEU A 146 -5.20 1.96 -3.83
C LEU A 146 -4.48 1.88 -2.48
N LEU A 147 -4.21 0.68 -1.99
CA LEU A 147 -3.49 0.44 -0.74
C LEU A 147 -2.09 1.06 -0.77
N ARG A 148 -1.35 0.85 -1.86
CA ARG A 148 -0.06 1.49 -2.11
C ARG A 148 -0.18 3.01 -2.06
N SER A 149 -1.16 3.58 -2.76
CA SER A 149 -1.36 5.05 -2.82
C SER A 149 -1.66 5.64 -1.44
N ILE A 150 -2.48 4.96 -0.63
CA ILE A 150 -2.79 5.39 0.74
C ILE A 150 -1.52 5.41 1.59
N LEU A 151 -0.77 4.29 1.62
CA LEU A 151 0.45 4.17 2.41
C LEU A 151 1.53 5.14 1.96
N GLN A 152 1.71 5.29 0.64
CA GLN A 152 2.68 6.22 0.06
C GLN A 152 2.39 7.66 0.47
N ASN A 153 1.14 8.11 0.42
CA ASN A 153 0.76 9.46 0.84
C ASN A 153 1.08 9.68 2.32
N VAL A 154 0.70 8.73 3.20
CA VAL A 154 0.97 8.83 4.64
C VAL A 154 2.48 8.85 4.93
N VAL A 155 3.24 7.97 4.28
CA VAL A 155 4.71 7.93 4.43
C VAL A 155 5.33 9.26 3.96
N PHE A 156 4.96 9.75 2.79
CA PHE A 156 5.54 10.98 2.24
C PHE A 156 5.21 12.20 3.10
N GLU A 157 3.98 12.33 3.55
CA GLU A 157 3.55 13.42 4.44
C GLU A 157 4.30 13.39 5.78
N LEU A 158 4.41 12.23 6.39
CA LEU A 158 5.09 12.07 7.68
C LEU A 158 6.60 12.28 7.57
N PHE A 159 7.24 11.83 6.48
CA PHE A 159 8.69 11.94 6.32
C PHE A 159 9.15 13.24 5.67
N GLU A 160 8.26 14.03 5.01
CA GLU A 160 8.61 15.30 4.37
C GLU A 160 9.41 16.27 5.27
N PRO A 161 9.05 16.47 6.55
CA PRO A 161 9.81 17.33 7.46
C PRO A 161 11.23 16.81 7.76
N PHE A 162 11.44 15.50 7.61
CA PHE A 162 12.70 14.83 7.88
C PHE A 162 13.57 14.72 6.64
N THR A 163 13.03 14.20 5.54
CA THR A 163 13.75 14.03 4.28
C THR A 163 12.81 13.89 3.09
N LYS A 164 13.26 14.41 1.94
CA LYS A 164 12.63 14.14 0.62
C LYS A 164 13.36 13.03 -0.16
N LYS A 165 14.45 12.47 0.41
CA LYS A 165 15.25 11.43 -0.22
C LYS A 165 14.72 10.05 0.17
N LEU A 166 13.56 9.72 -0.40
CA LEU A 166 12.88 8.47 -0.14
C LEU A 166 12.27 7.88 -1.42
N LEU A 167 12.24 6.55 -1.49
CA LEU A 167 11.57 5.77 -2.52
C LEU A 167 10.60 4.81 -1.85
N PHE A 168 9.49 4.52 -2.52
CA PHE A 168 8.46 3.63 -1.99
C PHE A 168 7.96 2.72 -3.11
N CYS A 169 7.88 1.41 -2.85
CA CYS A 169 7.36 0.45 -3.82
C CYS A 169 6.59 -0.70 -3.17
N HIS A 170 5.74 -1.33 -3.96
CA HIS A 170 5.09 -2.59 -3.61
C HIS A 170 6.07 -3.75 -3.84
N VAL A 171 6.16 -4.69 -2.91
CA VAL A 171 7.05 -5.86 -3.00
C VAL A 171 6.27 -7.11 -3.39
N HIS A 172 5.37 -7.56 -2.54
CA HIS A 172 4.45 -8.66 -2.81
C HIS A 172 3.29 -8.66 -1.80
N GLU A 173 2.13 -9.22 -2.16
CA GLU A 173 0.94 -9.27 -1.29
C GLU A 173 0.63 -7.91 -0.64
N GLN A 174 0.67 -7.82 0.68
CA GLN A 174 0.46 -6.60 1.47
C GLN A 174 1.78 -6.05 2.04
N VAL A 175 2.91 -6.36 1.39
CA VAL A 175 4.25 -5.92 1.79
C VAL A 175 4.75 -4.83 0.86
N PHE A 176 5.22 -3.74 1.45
CA PHE A 176 5.77 -2.58 0.78
C PHE A 176 7.20 -2.31 1.25
N ALA A 177 8.00 -1.64 0.44
CA ALA A 177 9.34 -1.21 0.80
C ALA A 177 9.43 0.32 0.80
N LEU A 178 9.95 0.86 1.89
CA LEU A 178 10.39 2.25 2.03
C LEU A 178 11.92 2.25 2.06
N ILE A 179 12.52 3.00 1.15
CA ILE A 179 13.97 3.18 1.06
C ILE A 179 14.27 4.64 1.33
N LEU A 180 14.96 4.93 2.42
CA LEU A 180 15.59 6.22 2.66
C LEU A 180 17.02 6.14 2.11
N TYR A 181 17.44 7.11 1.29
CA TYR A 181 18.78 7.13 0.69
C TYR A 181 19.55 8.38 1.09
N GLU A 182 20.91 8.34 0.98
CA GLU A 182 21.82 9.37 1.49
C GLU A 182 21.61 9.63 3.00
N THR A 183 21.64 8.54 3.78
CA THR A 183 21.28 8.53 5.21
C THR A 183 22.46 8.81 6.16
N ASP A 184 23.62 9.25 5.64
CA ASP A 184 24.85 9.46 6.45
C ASP A 184 24.65 10.45 7.62
N ASN A 185 23.73 11.39 7.45
CA ASN A 185 23.38 12.39 8.47
C ASN A 185 22.22 11.97 9.39
N PHE A 186 21.65 10.77 9.19
CA PHE A 186 20.51 10.29 9.96
C PHE A 186 20.97 9.47 11.15
N THR A 187 20.46 9.80 12.34
CA THR A 187 20.64 8.94 13.49
C THR A 187 19.59 7.82 13.49
N LYS A 188 19.94 6.67 14.06
CA LYS A 188 18.96 5.55 14.21
C LYS A 188 17.71 6.00 14.95
N ASP A 189 17.88 6.83 15.99
CA ASP A 189 16.78 7.33 16.80
C ASP A 189 15.81 8.22 15.99
N GLN A 190 16.34 9.05 15.08
CA GLN A 190 15.49 9.85 14.19
C GLN A 190 14.62 8.98 13.30
N VAL A 191 15.20 8.02 12.59
CA VAL A 191 14.44 7.09 11.74
C VAL A 191 13.40 6.32 12.57
N GLN A 192 13.78 5.89 13.77
CA GLN A 192 12.89 5.18 14.69
C GLN A 192 11.68 6.03 15.09
N ILE A 193 11.87 7.30 15.42
CA ILE A 193 10.77 8.22 15.79
C ILE A 193 9.76 8.32 14.65
N TYR A 194 10.21 8.54 13.40
CA TYR A 194 9.30 8.66 12.25
C TYR A 194 8.57 7.36 11.94
N LEU A 195 9.26 6.22 12.06
CA LEU A 195 8.61 4.90 11.89
C LEU A 195 7.59 4.61 13.01
N HIS A 196 7.86 5.00 14.26
CA HIS A 196 6.87 4.91 15.34
C HIS A 196 5.64 5.75 15.03
N THR A 197 5.84 7.01 14.66
CA THR A 197 4.74 7.90 14.27
C THR A 197 3.93 7.31 13.11
N PHE A 198 4.60 6.68 12.14
CA PHE A 198 3.93 6.01 11.02
C PHE A 198 3.07 4.81 11.50
N VAL A 199 3.62 3.93 12.33
CA VAL A 199 2.89 2.76 12.88
C VAL A 199 1.69 3.20 13.70
N GLU A 200 1.84 4.24 14.52
CA GLU A 200 0.76 4.83 15.32
C GLU A 200 -0.32 5.47 14.43
N ALA A 201 0.08 6.26 13.43
CA ALA A 201 -0.84 6.89 12.48
C ALA A 201 -1.62 5.83 11.68
N ALA A 202 -0.94 4.78 11.22
CA ALA A 202 -1.58 3.69 10.50
C ALA A 202 -2.61 2.96 11.37
N SER A 203 -2.31 2.72 12.63
CA SER A 203 -3.25 2.11 13.58
C SER A 203 -4.43 3.03 13.88
N GLN A 204 -4.18 4.31 14.15
CA GLN A 204 -5.19 5.25 14.62
C GLN A 204 -6.13 5.73 13.50
N TYR A 205 -5.59 6.02 12.31
CA TYR A 205 -6.34 6.66 11.22
C TYR A 205 -6.74 5.70 10.10
N LEU A 206 -5.92 4.69 9.82
CA LEU A 206 -6.19 3.71 8.78
C LEU A 206 -6.78 2.41 9.33
N HIS A 207 -6.70 2.20 10.65
CA HIS A 207 -7.04 0.94 11.31
C HIS A 207 -6.25 -0.26 10.76
N PHE A 208 -4.97 -0.01 10.41
CA PHE A 208 -4.05 -1.03 9.96
C PHE A 208 -3.11 -1.44 11.08
N LYS A 209 -3.01 -2.74 11.31
CA LYS A 209 -1.98 -3.32 12.16
C LYS A 209 -0.74 -3.60 11.31
N ILE A 210 0.36 -2.92 11.58
CA ILE A 210 1.56 -2.91 10.72
C ILE A 210 2.77 -3.40 11.50
N ALA A 211 3.63 -4.18 10.82
CA ALA A 211 5.00 -4.49 11.24
C ALA A 211 5.98 -3.84 10.27
N CYS A 212 7.00 -3.20 10.81
CA CYS A 212 8.09 -2.58 10.06
C CYS A 212 9.40 -3.32 10.34
N TYR A 213 10.03 -3.90 9.32
CA TYR A 213 11.33 -4.57 9.44
C TYR A 213 12.41 -3.71 8.80
N CYS A 214 13.44 -3.33 9.57
CA CYS A 214 14.41 -2.31 9.19
C CYS A 214 15.82 -2.86 9.11
N ALA A 215 16.53 -2.51 8.03
CA ALA A 215 17.94 -2.77 7.84
C ALA A 215 18.68 -1.54 7.35
N HIS A 216 19.92 -1.35 7.83
CA HIS A 216 20.85 -0.38 7.28
C HIS A 216 21.69 -1.03 6.18
N SER A 217 21.94 -0.28 5.11
CA SER A 217 22.87 -0.64 4.05
C SER A 217 23.88 0.48 3.84
N ALA A 218 25.13 0.13 3.68
CA ALA A 218 26.19 1.09 3.36
C ALA A 218 26.17 1.52 1.88
N ASN A 219 25.41 0.80 1.04
CA ASN A 219 25.38 1.01 -0.41
C ASN A 219 23.98 0.64 -0.93
N PHE A 220 23.46 1.41 -1.88
CA PHE A 220 22.17 1.15 -2.50
C PHE A 220 22.13 -0.20 -3.24
N LEU A 221 23.21 -0.58 -3.90
CA LEU A 221 23.29 -1.83 -4.65
C LEU A 221 23.23 -3.10 -3.80
N LEU A 222 23.42 -2.99 -2.48
CA LEU A 222 23.28 -4.10 -1.53
C LEU A 222 21.84 -4.30 -1.01
N LEU A 223 20.89 -3.44 -1.39
CA LEU A 223 19.50 -3.54 -0.95
C LEU A 223 18.84 -4.88 -1.32
N PRO A 224 19.13 -5.52 -2.49
CA PRO A 224 18.60 -6.84 -2.82
C PRO A 224 18.99 -7.94 -1.82
N ASP A 225 20.18 -7.86 -1.22
CA ASP A 225 20.58 -8.81 -0.17
C ASP A 225 19.89 -8.48 1.16
N LYS A 226 19.69 -7.19 1.42
CA LYS A 226 19.01 -6.75 2.63
C LYS A 226 17.54 -7.11 2.65
N ILE A 227 16.84 -6.98 1.52
CA ILE A 227 15.41 -7.33 1.47
C ILE A 227 15.18 -8.80 1.74
N GLN A 228 16.05 -9.70 1.25
CA GLN A 228 15.94 -11.13 1.51
C GLN A 228 16.07 -11.43 3.02
N GLN A 229 17.02 -10.79 3.70
CA GLN A 229 17.19 -10.93 5.15
C GLN A 229 15.97 -10.42 5.93
N LEU A 230 15.35 -9.30 5.46
CA LEU A 230 14.15 -8.77 6.09
C LEU A 230 12.91 -9.64 5.83
N LEU A 231 12.80 -10.26 4.65
CA LEU A 231 11.73 -11.21 4.35
C LEU A 231 11.86 -12.50 5.19
N GLU A 232 13.07 -12.96 5.44
CA GLU A 232 13.33 -14.05 6.40
C GLU A 232 12.91 -13.64 7.81
N GLN A 233 13.27 -12.44 8.27
CA GLN A 233 12.85 -11.91 9.56
C GLN A 233 11.33 -11.73 9.66
N ARG A 234 10.67 -11.30 8.57
CA ARG A 234 9.19 -11.26 8.49
C ARG A 234 8.58 -12.63 8.72
N SER A 235 9.15 -13.68 8.11
CA SER A 235 8.66 -15.05 8.27
C SER A 235 8.80 -15.58 9.72
N GLU A 236 9.66 -14.97 10.52
CA GLU A 236 9.75 -15.28 11.95
C GLU A 236 8.60 -14.68 12.77
N ASN A 237 7.91 -13.65 12.24
CA ASN A 237 6.79 -12.99 12.93
C ASN A 237 5.43 -13.66 12.66
N ALA A 238 5.37 -14.99 12.66
CA ALA A 238 4.13 -15.73 12.43
C ALA A 238 3.06 -15.53 13.53
N ALA A 239 3.42 -14.86 14.62
CA ALA A 239 2.49 -14.43 15.67
C ALA A 239 1.82 -13.07 15.38
N ASN A 240 2.14 -12.43 14.24
CA ASN A 240 1.59 -11.13 13.81
C ASN A 240 1.76 -10.00 14.84
N TYR A 241 2.95 -9.94 15.47
CA TYR A 241 3.29 -8.80 16.32
C TYR A 241 3.48 -7.53 15.50
N SER A 242 2.75 -6.47 15.85
CA SER A 242 2.95 -5.14 15.27
C SER A 242 4.12 -4.42 15.95
N GLY A 243 4.78 -3.51 15.20
CA GLY A 243 5.87 -2.70 15.74
C GLY A 243 7.04 -2.56 14.78
N ILE A 244 8.19 -2.16 15.32
CA ILE A 244 9.41 -1.95 14.54
C ILE A 244 10.45 -2.98 14.94
N PHE A 245 10.94 -3.73 13.97
CA PHE A 245 11.89 -4.81 14.12
C PHE A 245 13.18 -4.46 13.38
N TYR A 246 14.28 -4.31 14.10
CA TYR A 246 15.58 -4.07 13.49
C TYR A 246 16.27 -5.39 13.16
N GLN A 247 17.03 -5.40 12.06
CA GLN A 247 17.81 -6.56 11.64
C GLN A 247 18.67 -7.08 12.80
N LYS A 248 18.47 -8.34 13.18
CA LYS A 248 19.29 -9.03 14.18
C LYS A 248 20.56 -9.55 13.54
N SER A 249 21.66 -9.48 14.28
CA SER A 249 22.98 -9.98 13.83
C SER A 249 23.06 -11.50 13.77
N SER A 250 22.12 -12.23 14.38
CA SER A 250 22.05 -13.71 14.37
C SER A 250 20.62 -14.15 14.66
N ILE A 251 20.14 -15.10 13.88
CA ILE A 251 18.88 -15.79 14.09
C ILE A 251 19.08 -16.78 15.23
N SER A 252 18.49 -16.54 16.40
CA SER A 252 18.41 -17.56 17.45
C SER A 252 17.37 -18.60 17.03
N GLN A 253 17.82 -19.73 16.50
CA GLN A 253 16.92 -20.83 16.20
C GLN A 253 16.43 -21.43 17.53
N VAL A 254 15.18 -21.15 17.90
CA VAL A 254 14.53 -21.87 18.98
C VAL A 254 14.14 -23.26 18.45
N PRO A 255 14.58 -24.35 19.10
CA PRO A 255 14.24 -25.69 18.63
C PRO A 255 12.72 -25.93 18.78
N TYR A 256 12.10 -26.48 17.74
CA TYR A 256 10.72 -26.93 17.79
C TYR A 256 10.58 -28.07 18.83
N THR A 257 9.68 -27.91 19.78
CA THR A 257 9.32 -28.95 20.76
C THR A 257 7.90 -29.43 20.44
N PRO A 258 7.71 -30.60 19.83
CA PRO A 258 6.39 -31.07 19.46
C PRO A 258 5.52 -31.30 20.70
N PRO A 259 4.19 -31.07 20.60
CA PRO A 259 3.26 -31.51 21.61
C PRO A 259 3.13 -33.05 21.63
N ASP A 260 2.36 -33.59 22.57
CA ASP A 260 2.11 -35.04 22.62
C ASP A 260 1.08 -35.46 21.56
N PHE A 261 1.53 -35.56 20.32
CA PHE A 261 0.72 -36.01 19.19
C PHE A 261 0.20 -37.44 19.35
N VAL A 262 0.90 -38.31 20.09
CA VAL A 262 0.44 -39.68 20.39
C VAL A 262 -0.81 -39.63 21.26
N HIS A 263 -0.78 -38.81 22.30
CA HIS A 263 -1.93 -38.56 23.15
C HIS A 263 -3.13 -38.01 22.37
N TRP A 264 -2.90 -36.99 21.51
CA TRP A 264 -3.96 -36.41 20.69
C TRP A 264 -4.55 -37.40 19.69
N ASN A 265 -3.72 -38.26 19.09
CA ASN A 265 -4.22 -39.30 18.19
C ASN A 265 -5.18 -40.29 18.91
N VAL A 266 -4.83 -40.72 20.13
CA VAL A 266 -5.67 -41.61 20.94
C VAL A 266 -6.99 -40.90 21.30
N MET A 267 -6.93 -39.65 21.71
CA MET A 267 -8.12 -38.88 22.09
C MET A 267 -9.05 -38.65 20.88
N LEU A 268 -8.54 -38.24 19.74
CA LEU A 268 -9.32 -38.06 18.50
C LEU A 268 -9.96 -39.36 18.06
N SER A 269 -9.22 -40.48 18.07
CA SER A 269 -9.75 -41.79 17.73
C SER A 269 -10.81 -42.29 18.74
N SER A 270 -10.83 -41.74 19.93
CA SER A 270 -11.81 -42.06 21.00
C SER A 270 -12.99 -41.07 21.04
N GLY A 271 -13.06 -40.09 20.13
CA GLY A 271 -14.16 -39.14 20.01
C GLY A 271 -14.07 -37.90 20.94
N TYR A 272 -12.92 -37.66 21.59
CA TYR A 272 -12.71 -36.49 22.47
C TYR A 272 -12.30 -35.24 21.69
N TYR A 273 -13.05 -34.89 20.64
CA TYR A 273 -12.73 -33.85 19.68
C TYR A 273 -12.55 -32.48 20.32
N ASP A 274 -13.50 -32.03 21.12
CA ASP A 274 -13.49 -30.69 21.72
C ASP A 274 -12.36 -30.51 22.76
N ALA A 275 -11.99 -31.59 23.47
CA ALA A 275 -10.88 -31.58 24.40
C ALA A 275 -9.52 -31.42 23.64
N VAL A 276 -9.32 -32.17 22.58
CA VAL A 276 -8.10 -32.04 21.76
C VAL A 276 -8.01 -30.68 21.10
N ARG A 277 -9.13 -30.16 20.61
CA ARG A 277 -9.18 -28.78 20.08
C ARG A 277 -8.66 -27.77 21.10
N ALA A 278 -9.15 -27.84 22.33
CA ALA A 278 -8.72 -26.94 23.39
C ALA A 278 -7.22 -27.09 23.72
N GLU A 279 -6.70 -28.32 23.75
CA GLU A 279 -5.27 -28.57 23.98
C GLU A 279 -4.37 -28.05 22.84
N MET A 280 -4.80 -28.20 21.57
CA MET A 280 -4.09 -27.67 20.40
C MET A 280 -4.00 -26.14 20.46
N HIS A 281 -5.13 -25.47 20.76
CA HIS A 281 -5.18 -24.02 20.89
C HIS A 281 -4.30 -23.54 22.05
N ASP A 282 -4.36 -24.21 23.20
CA ASP A 282 -3.55 -23.87 24.38
C ASP A 282 -2.04 -24.07 24.10
N TYR A 283 -1.66 -25.12 23.38
CA TYR A 283 -0.28 -25.31 22.95
C TYR A 283 0.22 -24.14 22.10
N LEU A 284 -0.52 -23.76 21.06
CA LEU A 284 -0.14 -22.64 20.18
C LEU A 284 -0.11 -21.30 20.95
N LEU A 285 -1.03 -21.09 21.87
CA LEU A 285 -1.07 -19.90 22.72
C LEU A 285 0.18 -19.80 23.60
N ARG A 286 0.57 -20.91 24.27
CA ARG A 286 1.81 -20.97 25.08
C ARG A 286 3.05 -20.70 24.23
N GLN A 287 3.12 -21.22 23.00
CA GLN A 287 4.23 -20.92 22.09
C GLN A 287 4.26 -19.44 21.71
N LYS A 288 3.10 -18.82 21.52
CA LYS A 288 2.97 -17.38 21.26
C LYS A 288 3.46 -16.54 22.43
N GLU A 289 3.02 -16.84 23.64
CA GLU A 289 3.42 -16.14 24.86
C GLU A 289 4.92 -16.26 25.15
N SER A 290 5.52 -17.40 24.83
CA SER A 290 6.96 -17.62 24.99
C SER A 290 7.82 -17.01 23.87
N GLY A 291 7.20 -16.43 22.83
CA GLY A 291 7.91 -15.83 21.70
C GLY A 291 8.57 -16.85 20.77
N HIS A 292 8.14 -18.10 20.80
CA HIS A 292 8.73 -19.20 20.02
C HIS A 292 8.01 -19.46 18.68
N VAL A 293 6.96 -18.70 18.35
CA VAL A 293 6.20 -18.87 17.11
C VAL A 293 6.93 -18.22 15.95
N ASN A 294 7.27 -19.04 14.95
CA ASN A 294 7.76 -18.61 13.66
C ASN A 294 7.25 -19.56 12.57
N GLN A 295 7.40 -19.20 11.30
CA GLN A 295 6.91 -19.98 10.17
C GLN A 295 7.45 -21.41 10.17
N LYS A 296 8.73 -21.62 10.53
CA LYS A 296 9.34 -22.94 10.58
C LYS A 296 8.68 -23.83 11.64
N MET A 297 8.44 -23.28 12.83
CA MET A 297 7.72 -23.96 13.92
C MET A 297 6.32 -24.34 13.48
N LEU A 298 5.54 -23.43 12.89
CA LEU A 298 4.20 -23.72 12.39
C LEU A 298 4.19 -24.76 11.27
N SER A 299 5.18 -24.74 10.38
CA SER A 299 5.32 -25.75 9.30
C SER A 299 5.59 -27.14 9.86
N LEU A 300 6.47 -27.27 10.87
CA LEU A 300 6.74 -28.57 11.52
C LEU A 300 5.50 -29.05 12.29
N PHE A 301 4.86 -28.17 13.04
CA PHE A 301 3.63 -28.49 13.74
C PHE A 301 2.52 -28.96 12.78
N LEU A 302 2.35 -28.28 11.64
CA LEU A 302 1.39 -28.66 10.61
C LEU A 302 1.70 -30.06 10.04
N GLN A 303 2.97 -30.35 9.73
CA GLN A 303 3.37 -31.66 9.22
C GLN A 303 3.02 -32.77 10.19
N ASP A 304 3.35 -32.60 11.47
CA ASP A 304 3.05 -33.58 12.51
C ASP A 304 1.53 -33.73 12.73
N PHE A 305 0.78 -32.62 12.73
CA PHE A 305 -0.68 -32.64 12.82
C PHE A 305 -1.34 -33.34 11.63
N LEU A 306 -0.94 -33.03 10.41
CA LEU A 306 -1.49 -33.68 9.22
C LEU A 306 -1.22 -35.18 9.19
N GLN A 307 -0.11 -35.64 9.76
CA GLN A 307 0.19 -37.05 9.87
C GLN A 307 -0.87 -37.80 10.68
N ILE A 308 -1.23 -37.28 11.87
CA ILE A 308 -2.29 -37.91 12.68
C ILE A 308 -3.67 -37.76 12.05
N PHE A 309 -3.95 -36.60 11.44
CA PHE A 309 -5.21 -36.34 10.76
C PHE A 309 -5.44 -37.35 9.62
N TYR A 310 -4.44 -37.57 8.78
CA TYR A 310 -4.51 -38.56 7.70
C TYR A 310 -4.57 -40.02 8.19
N GLN A 311 -3.93 -40.34 9.34
CA GLN A 311 -4.04 -41.64 9.94
C GLN A 311 -5.47 -41.95 10.36
N ILE A 312 -6.16 -40.98 10.99
CA ILE A 312 -7.55 -41.12 11.42
C ILE A 312 -8.49 -41.25 10.21
N LEU A 313 -8.32 -40.41 9.18
CA LEU A 313 -9.11 -40.50 7.96
C LEU A 313 -8.97 -41.88 7.27
N ASN A 314 -7.74 -42.40 7.17
CA ASN A 314 -7.47 -43.72 6.60
C ASN A 314 -8.12 -44.85 7.39
N HIS A 315 -8.14 -44.75 8.73
CA HIS A 315 -8.81 -45.74 9.58
C HIS A 315 -10.33 -45.78 9.30
N HIS A 316 -10.93 -44.65 8.95
CA HIS A 316 -12.33 -44.52 8.58
C HIS A 316 -12.58 -44.72 7.06
N HIS A 317 -11.57 -45.13 6.28
CA HIS A 317 -11.65 -45.34 4.82
C HIS A 317 -12.00 -44.04 4.04
N ILE A 318 -11.63 -42.86 4.56
CA ILE A 318 -11.88 -41.57 3.95
C ILE A 318 -10.61 -41.14 3.20
N GLY A 319 -10.75 -40.81 1.91
CA GLY A 319 -9.64 -40.33 1.08
C GLY A 319 -9.31 -38.88 1.41
N ALA A 320 -8.05 -38.59 1.74
CA ALA A 320 -7.56 -37.23 2.08
C ALA A 320 -7.81 -36.18 0.98
N HIS A 321 -7.77 -36.56 -0.30
CA HIS A 321 -8.05 -35.67 -1.42
C HIS A 321 -9.45 -35.07 -1.38
N GLY A 322 -10.46 -35.78 -0.88
CA GLY A 322 -11.83 -35.28 -0.81
C GLY A 322 -12.00 -34.14 0.18
N VAL A 323 -11.15 -34.04 1.20
CA VAL A 323 -11.25 -33.03 2.27
C VAL A 323 -10.73 -31.68 1.77
N PHE A 324 -9.53 -31.65 1.18
CA PHE A 324 -8.83 -30.42 0.80
C PHE A 324 -9.16 -29.94 -0.62
N GLU A 325 -9.86 -30.71 -1.45
CA GLU A 325 -10.33 -30.27 -2.77
C GLU A 325 -11.76 -29.73 -2.76
N LYS A 326 -12.60 -30.21 -1.84
CA LYS A 326 -14.05 -29.92 -1.84
C LYS A 326 -14.51 -29.06 -0.68
N GLU A 327 -13.91 -29.17 0.48
CA GLU A 327 -14.41 -28.58 1.71
C GLU A 327 -13.46 -27.55 2.33
N TYR A 328 -12.16 -27.61 1.99
CA TYR A 328 -11.17 -26.66 2.46
C TYR A 328 -10.24 -26.23 1.32
N ASP A 329 -10.03 -24.92 1.17
CA ASP A 329 -9.16 -24.39 0.11
C ASP A 329 -7.69 -24.79 0.35
N ILE A 330 -7.08 -25.43 -0.65
CA ILE A 330 -5.66 -25.82 -0.60
C ILE A 330 -4.72 -24.61 -0.42
N HIS A 331 -5.12 -23.41 -0.88
CA HIS A 331 -4.38 -22.18 -0.63
C HIS A 331 -4.43 -21.80 0.85
N ALA A 332 -5.57 -21.99 1.52
CA ALA A 332 -5.69 -21.76 2.95
C ALA A 332 -4.83 -22.74 3.77
N LEU A 333 -4.69 -23.99 3.31
CA LEU A 333 -3.77 -24.96 3.91
C LEU A 333 -2.31 -24.48 3.85
N ASN A 334 -1.88 -23.97 2.70
CA ASN A 334 -0.52 -23.44 2.54
C ASN A 334 -0.30 -22.18 3.39
N ASN A 335 -1.33 -21.35 3.54
CA ASN A 335 -1.27 -20.12 4.35
C ASN A 335 -1.26 -20.37 5.85
N SER A 336 -1.73 -21.55 6.32
CA SER A 336 -1.78 -21.88 7.75
C SER A 336 -0.40 -21.86 8.45
N CYS A 337 0.69 -22.00 7.68
CA CYS A 337 2.05 -21.86 8.21
C CYS A 337 2.52 -20.42 8.37
N HIS A 338 1.79 -19.45 7.82
CA HIS A 338 2.21 -18.05 7.84
C HIS A 338 1.69 -17.28 9.05
N SER A 339 0.63 -17.77 9.69
CA SER A 339 0.04 -17.10 10.85
C SER A 339 -0.59 -18.12 11.82
N ILE A 340 -0.51 -17.78 13.11
CA ILE A 340 -1.11 -18.60 14.15
C ILE A 340 -2.65 -18.59 14.05
N GLU A 341 -3.24 -17.49 13.60
CA GLU A 341 -4.68 -17.35 13.40
C GLU A 341 -5.18 -18.26 12.27
N GLU A 342 -4.44 -18.36 11.16
CA GLU A 342 -4.76 -19.29 10.08
C GLU A 342 -4.55 -20.75 10.49
N MET A 343 -3.55 -21.02 11.32
CA MET A 343 -3.36 -22.34 11.91
C MET A 343 -4.56 -22.74 12.79
N HIS A 344 -5.07 -21.84 13.63
CA HIS A 344 -6.26 -22.10 14.42
C HIS A 344 -7.48 -22.44 13.57
N LYS A 345 -7.72 -21.69 12.46
CA LYS A 345 -8.82 -21.98 11.53
C LYS A 345 -8.72 -23.36 10.90
N LEU A 346 -7.52 -23.77 10.51
CA LEU A 346 -7.28 -25.10 9.97
C LEU A 346 -7.54 -26.20 10.99
N LEU A 347 -7.07 -26.01 12.24
CA LEU A 347 -7.30 -26.98 13.31
C LEU A 347 -8.79 -27.12 13.62
N ASP A 348 -9.52 -26.01 13.72
CA ASP A 348 -10.96 -26.00 13.97
C ASP A 348 -11.70 -26.72 12.85
N PHE A 349 -11.42 -26.38 11.58
CA PHE A 349 -11.99 -27.06 10.44
C PHE A 349 -11.71 -28.59 10.49
N SER A 350 -10.45 -28.97 10.72
CA SER A 350 -10.04 -30.38 10.73
C SER A 350 -10.73 -31.20 11.81
N VAL A 351 -10.87 -30.63 13.01
CA VAL A 351 -11.56 -31.28 14.14
C VAL A 351 -13.07 -31.36 13.88
N ASP A 352 -13.69 -30.31 13.35
CA ASP A 352 -15.12 -30.32 13.00
C ASP A 352 -15.42 -31.33 11.89
N TYR A 353 -14.51 -31.43 10.90
CA TYR A 353 -14.63 -32.45 9.85
C TYR A 353 -14.57 -33.87 10.43
N LEU A 354 -13.56 -34.18 11.27
CA LEU A 354 -13.47 -35.48 11.93
C LEU A 354 -14.74 -35.80 12.74
N LYS A 355 -15.28 -34.83 13.49
CA LYS A 355 -16.51 -34.96 14.28
C LYS A 355 -17.75 -35.26 13.41
N SER A 356 -17.74 -34.82 12.14
CA SER A 356 -18.85 -35.03 11.21
C SER A 356 -18.82 -36.40 10.51
N VAL A 357 -17.63 -37.02 10.35
CA VAL A 357 -17.42 -38.20 9.49
C VAL A 357 -16.96 -39.45 10.27
N CYS A 358 -16.52 -39.28 11.51
CA CYS A 358 -16.10 -40.35 12.42
C CYS A 358 -17.05 -40.47 13.61
#